data_582dee6268b65ff576a17c3ea9fc75d0
#
_entry.id   582dee6268b65ff576a17c3ea9fc75d0
#
_cell.length_a   1.000
_cell.length_b   1.000
_cell.length_c   1.000
_cell.angle_alpha   90.00
_cell.angle_beta   90.00
_cell.angle_gamma   90.00
#
_symmetry.space_group_name_H-M   'P 1'
#
loop_
_entity.id
_entity.type
_entity.pdbx_description
1 polymer ?
#
loop_
_entity_poly.entity_id
_entity_poly.type
_entity_poly.pdbx_seq_one_letter_code
_entity_poly.pdbx_strand_id
1 'polypeptide(L)'
;MKRKSKNQSKNKTLNFLRYLGPGLLVTVGFIDPGNWASNIAAGSGFGYELLWMVTLSTVMLIVLQHNAAHLGIATGLCLSEAASRYMPRLLKDLILLTAMLAAVATAMAEILGGAIALQMLFHIPIRLGSILILVLVLFFAFTNAYKRIEKLIILFVSLIGFSFLFEVGIAKIDWGAAVVGWVKPSFPSGSMPVILSVLGAVVMPHNLFLHSEIIQSRQWNLEDSSVIEQQLKYEFKDTLFSM
;
A
#
# COMPACT_ATOMS: atom_id res chain seq x y z
N MET A 1 -18.33 -31.33 26.80
CA MET A 1 -18.69 -30.09 26.09
C MET A 1 -17.52 -29.10 25.93
N LYS A 2 -16.59 -28.91 26.85
CA LYS A 2 -15.45 -27.95 26.73
C LYS A 2 -14.41 -28.23 25.64
N ARG A 3 -14.24 -29.48 25.20
CA ARG A 3 -13.22 -29.84 24.18
C ARG A 3 -13.63 -29.50 22.74
N LYS A 4 -14.95 -29.47 22.42
CA LYS A 4 -15.46 -29.05 21.10
C LYS A 4 -15.33 -27.54 20.87
N SER A 5 -15.54 -26.72 21.91
CA SER A 5 -15.43 -25.26 21.85
C SER A 5 -13.98 -24.79 21.58
N LYS A 6 -12.98 -25.46 22.19
CA LYS A 6 -11.56 -25.11 22.01
C LYS A 6 -11.02 -25.46 20.62
N ASN A 7 -11.56 -26.51 19.98
CA ASN A 7 -11.20 -26.88 18.61
C ASN A 7 -11.86 -25.98 17.56
N GLN A 8 -13.10 -25.52 17.80
CA GLN A 8 -13.74 -24.56 16.92
C GLN A 8 -13.07 -23.17 16.96
N SER A 9 -12.59 -22.75 18.15
CA SER A 9 -11.83 -21.50 18.29
C SER A 9 -10.47 -21.58 17.59
N LYS A 10 -9.73 -22.68 17.76
CA LYS A 10 -8.44 -22.90 17.05
C LYS A 10 -8.63 -22.95 15.53
N ASN A 11 -9.71 -23.56 15.04
CA ASN A 11 -10.01 -23.59 13.62
C ASN A 11 -10.38 -22.21 13.08
N LYS A 12 -11.09 -21.37 13.84
CA LYS A 12 -11.41 -19.99 13.43
C LYS A 12 -10.15 -19.11 13.34
N THR A 13 -9.25 -19.22 14.32
CA THR A 13 -7.98 -18.45 14.33
C THR A 13 -7.04 -18.93 13.22
N LEU A 14 -6.93 -20.24 12.98
CA LEU A 14 -6.15 -20.80 11.89
C LEU A 14 -6.73 -20.44 10.51
N ASN A 15 -8.05 -20.40 10.39
CA ASN A 15 -8.72 -19.93 9.16
C ASN A 15 -8.48 -18.43 8.95
N PHE A 16 -8.57 -17.61 9.99
CA PHE A 16 -8.27 -16.18 9.89
C PHE A 16 -6.82 -15.93 9.42
N LEU A 17 -5.83 -16.61 10.03
CA LEU A 17 -4.43 -16.51 9.63
C LEU A 17 -4.16 -16.97 8.19
N ARG A 18 -5.00 -17.83 7.64
CA ARG A 18 -4.89 -18.29 6.24
C ARG A 18 -5.38 -17.24 5.24
N TYR A 19 -6.23 -16.33 5.69
CA TYR A 19 -6.74 -15.21 4.89
C TYR A 19 -5.94 -13.91 5.10
N LEU A 20 -5.15 -13.80 6.19
CA LEU A 20 -4.17 -12.73 6.37
C LEU A 20 -3.04 -12.89 5.35
N GLY A 21 -2.74 -11.85 4.65
CA GLY A 21 -1.55 -11.80 3.79
C GLY A 21 -1.66 -10.98 2.50
N PRO A 22 -2.78 -10.94 1.74
CA PRO A 22 -2.86 -10.09 0.56
C PRO A 22 -2.75 -8.61 0.91
N GLY A 23 -3.52 -8.14 1.89
CA GLY A 23 -3.46 -6.78 2.38
C GLY A 23 -2.06 -6.44 2.88
N LEU A 24 -1.46 -7.30 3.70
CA LEU A 24 -0.13 -7.11 4.27
C LEU A 24 0.98 -7.06 3.21
N LEU A 25 0.89 -7.88 2.14
CA LEU A 25 1.84 -7.83 1.02
C LEU A 25 1.74 -6.51 0.26
N VAL A 26 0.53 -6.00 0.07
CA VAL A 26 0.30 -4.73 -0.64
C VAL A 26 0.72 -3.55 0.22
N THR A 27 0.57 -3.63 1.55
CA THR A 27 0.98 -2.57 2.50
C THR A 27 2.46 -2.22 2.41
N VAL A 28 3.32 -3.20 2.09
CA VAL A 28 4.76 -2.94 1.87
C VAL A 28 4.97 -1.92 0.74
N GLY A 29 4.12 -1.94 -0.29
CA GLY A 29 4.17 -0.99 -1.39
C GLY A 29 3.87 0.47 -1.01
N PHE A 30 3.30 0.73 0.19
CA PHE A 30 3.07 2.09 0.69
C PHE A 30 4.24 2.68 1.49
N ILE A 31 5.26 1.87 1.80
CA ILE A 31 6.50 2.33 2.42
C ILE A 31 7.47 2.69 1.30
N ASP A 32 7.19 3.77 0.62
CA ASP A 32 7.93 4.22 -0.55
C ASP A 32 8.47 5.65 -0.39
N PRO A 33 9.50 6.03 -1.16
CA PRO A 33 10.06 7.39 -1.12
C PRO A 33 9.06 8.48 -1.53
N GLY A 34 8.06 8.16 -2.36
CA GLY A 34 7.01 9.09 -2.79
C GLY A 34 6.12 9.51 -1.63
N ASN A 35 5.66 8.55 -0.82
CA ASN A 35 4.92 8.82 0.41
C ASN A 35 5.73 9.65 1.40
N TRP A 36 7.01 9.32 1.58
CA TRP A 36 7.86 10.08 2.51
C TRP A 36 8.07 11.51 2.03
N ALA A 37 8.40 11.70 0.77
CA ALA A 37 8.63 13.03 0.21
C ALA A 37 7.38 13.91 0.30
N SER A 38 6.20 13.39 -0.04
CA SER A 38 4.95 14.13 0.03
C SER A 38 4.53 14.46 1.47
N ASN A 39 4.69 13.52 2.41
CA ASN A 39 4.40 13.76 3.82
C ASN A 39 5.38 14.76 4.46
N ILE A 40 6.67 14.68 4.14
CA ILE A 40 7.67 15.67 4.59
C ILE A 40 7.35 17.05 4.01
N ALA A 41 7.01 17.14 2.73
CA ALA A 41 6.60 18.40 2.10
C ALA A 41 5.33 18.98 2.74
N ALA A 42 4.35 18.13 3.06
CA ALA A 42 3.13 18.55 3.76
C ALA A 42 3.45 19.10 5.16
N GLY A 43 4.20 18.35 5.95
CA GLY A 43 4.56 18.76 7.32
C GLY A 43 5.45 20.01 7.37
N SER A 44 6.49 20.07 6.53
CA SER A 44 7.43 21.20 6.51
C SER A 44 6.83 22.49 5.94
N GLY A 45 5.95 22.37 4.94
CA GLY A 45 5.35 23.54 4.28
C GLY A 45 4.10 24.07 4.98
N PHE A 46 3.31 23.18 5.60
CA PHE A 46 1.98 23.49 6.12
C PHE A 46 1.73 23.05 7.57
N GLY A 47 2.77 22.57 8.26
CA GLY A 47 2.63 22.10 9.63
C GLY A 47 1.58 21.01 9.77
N TYR A 48 0.60 21.22 10.67
CA TYR A 48 -0.48 20.25 10.92
C TYR A 48 -1.72 20.44 10.02
N GLU A 49 -1.75 21.48 9.18
CA GLU A 49 -2.97 21.86 8.45
C GLU A 49 -3.44 20.82 7.43
N LEU A 50 -2.55 19.94 6.96
CA LEU A 50 -2.87 18.89 6.00
C LEU A 50 -3.03 17.48 6.61
N LEU A 51 -3.04 17.35 7.95
CA LEU A 51 -3.22 16.02 8.60
C LEU A 51 -4.55 15.35 8.24
N TRP A 52 -5.62 16.12 8.07
CA TRP A 52 -6.92 15.60 7.64
C TRP A 52 -6.83 14.86 6.29
N MET A 53 -5.94 15.32 5.41
CA MET A 53 -5.76 14.72 4.08
C MET A 53 -5.13 13.33 4.16
N VAL A 54 -4.18 13.11 5.07
CA VAL A 54 -3.57 11.79 5.29
C VAL A 54 -4.63 10.78 5.72
N THR A 55 -5.52 11.18 6.65
CA THR A 55 -6.62 10.31 7.09
C THR A 55 -7.62 10.06 5.97
N LEU A 56 -8.00 11.10 5.22
CA LEU A 56 -8.93 10.96 4.09
C LEU A 56 -8.35 10.02 3.02
N SER A 57 -7.08 10.19 2.66
CA SER A 57 -6.42 9.31 1.67
C SER A 57 -6.36 7.86 2.13
N THR A 58 -6.11 7.61 3.42
CA THR A 58 -6.15 6.26 4.01
C THR A 58 -7.54 5.65 3.97
N VAL A 59 -8.58 6.42 4.31
CA VAL A 59 -9.97 5.95 4.20
C VAL A 59 -10.34 5.64 2.75
N MET A 60 -9.96 6.50 1.81
CA MET A 60 -10.16 6.25 0.37
C MET A 60 -9.45 4.98 -0.08
N LEU A 61 -8.21 4.78 0.35
CA LEU A 61 -7.44 3.57 0.05
C LEU A 61 -8.14 2.31 0.56
N ILE A 62 -8.57 2.27 1.83
CA ILE A 62 -9.27 1.12 2.41
C ILE A 62 -10.53 0.77 1.60
N VAL A 63 -11.33 1.79 1.26
CA VAL A 63 -12.55 1.59 0.45
C VAL A 63 -12.23 1.04 -0.95
N LEU A 64 -11.23 1.59 -1.63
CA LEU A 64 -10.85 1.17 -2.97
C LEU A 64 -10.23 -0.23 -2.98
N GLN A 65 -9.36 -0.53 -2.01
CA GLN A 65 -8.76 -1.86 -1.85
C GLN A 65 -9.82 -2.92 -1.56
N HIS A 66 -10.75 -2.62 -0.65
CA HIS A 66 -11.86 -3.51 -0.35
C HIS A 66 -12.73 -3.78 -1.58
N ASN A 67 -13.07 -2.73 -2.35
CA ASN A 67 -13.85 -2.90 -3.58
C ASN A 67 -13.11 -3.73 -4.64
N ALA A 68 -11.80 -3.53 -4.79
CA ALA A 68 -10.96 -4.31 -5.70
C ALA A 68 -10.92 -5.80 -5.30
N ALA A 69 -10.77 -6.07 -4.00
CA ALA A 69 -10.79 -7.43 -3.47
C ALA A 69 -12.19 -8.06 -3.57
N HIS A 70 -13.25 -7.28 -3.28
CA HIS A 70 -14.63 -7.74 -3.41
C HIS A 70 -14.93 -8.19 -4.85
N LEU A 71 -14.48 -7.42 -5.85
CA LEU A 71 -14.60 -7.81 -7.24
C LEU A 71 -13.96 -9.18 -7.49
N GLY A 72 -12.72 -9.38 -7.05
CA GLY A 72 -11.99 -10.64 -7.21
C GLY A 72 -12.67 -11.83 -6.54
N ILE A 73 -13.14 -11.66 -5.30
CA ILE A 73 -13.81 -12.71 -4.53
C ILE A 73 -15.18 -13.06 -5.12
N ALA A 74 -15.94 -12.04 -5.56
CA ALA A 74 -17.32 -12.26 -6.05
C ALA A 74 -17.39 -12.74 -7.50
N THR A 75 -16.41 -12.37 -8.34
CA THR A 75 -16.46 -12.63 -9.78
C THR A 75 -15.35 -13.57 -10.29
N GLY A 76 -14.30 -13.76 -9.50
CA GLY A 76 -13.08 -14.46 -9.94
C GLY A 76 -12.23 -13.66 -10.94
N LEU A 77 -12.56 -12.40 -11.21
CA LEU A 77 -11.85 -11.54 -12.15
C LEU A 77 -10.98 -10.52 -11.40
N CYS A 78 -9.76 -10.29 -11.88
CA CYS A 78 -8.99 -9.13 -11.42
C CYS A 78 -9.47 -7.82 -12.10
N LEU A 79 -9.02 -6.67 -11.63
CA LEU A 79 -9.43 -5.36 -12.16
C LEU A 79 -9.12 -5.21 -13.65
N SER A 80 -7.98 -5.70 -14.12
CA SER A 80 -7.59 -5.63 -15.53
C SER A 80 -8.49 -6.48 -16.43
N GLU A 81 -8.85 -7.67 -15.99
CA GLU A 81 -9.78 -8.55 -16.69
C GLU A 81 -11.20 -7.99 -16.71
N ALA A 82 -11.68 -7.50 -15.56
CA ALA A 82 -12.99 -6.87 -15.47
C ALA A 82 -13.08 -5.62 -16.36
N ALA A 83 -12.06 -4.76 -16.36
CA ALA A 83 -11.98 -3.62 -17.26
C ALA A 83 -11.99 -4.05 -18.73
N SER A 84 -11.25 -5.11 -19.07
CA SER A 84 -11.16 -5.63 -20.43
C SER A 84 -12.48 -6.24 -20.93
N ARG A 85 -13.28 -6.80 -20.01
CA ARG A 85 -14.52 -7.48 -20.35
C ARG A 85 -15.73 -6.56 -20.41
N TYR A 86 -15.78 -5.54 -19.54
CA TYR A 86 -16.98 -4.73 -19.32
C TYR A 86 -16.88 -3.29 -19.78
N MET A 87 -15.66 -2.79 -20.06
CA MET A 87 -15.47 -1.40 -20.47
C MET A 87 -15.29 -1.22 -21.98
N PRO A 88 -15.72 -0.09 -22.55
CA PRO A 88 -15.38 0.29 -23.93
C PRO A 88 -13.86 0.35 -24.13
N ARG A 89 -13.38 -0.03 -25.31
CA ARG A 89 -11.95 -0.12 -25.62
C ARG A 89 -11.17 1.13 -25.22
N LEU A 90 -11.63 2.30 -25.61
CA LEU A 90 -10.93 3.57 -25.32
C LEU A 90 -10.75 3.79 -23.80
N LEU A 91 -11.82 3.60 -23.02
CA LEU A 91 -11.79 3.80 -21.57
C LEU A 91 -10.88 2.80 -20.88
N LYS A 92 -10.98 1.53 -21.26
CA LYS A 92 -10.10 0.46 -20.79
C LYS A 92 -8.63 0.79 -21.05
N ASP A 93 -8.30 1.15 -22.31
CA ASP A 93 -6.91 1.41 -22.71
C ASP A 93 -6.35 2.63 -21.97
N LEU A 94 -7.15 3.68 -21.75
CA LEU A 94 -6.75 4.84 -20.95
C LEU A 94 -6.49 4.46 -19.49
N ILE A 95 -7.37 3.70 -18.84
CA ILE A 95 -7.21 3.28 -17.45
C ILE A 95 -5.96 2.40 -17.28
N LEU A 96 -5.78 1.42 -18.15
CA LEU A 96 -4.61 0.54 -18.09
C LEU A 96 -3.31 1.32 -18.38
N LEU A 97 -3.32 2.24 -19.33
CA LEU A 97 -2.19 3.12 -19.61
C LEU A 97 -1.81 3.98 -18.40
N THR A 98 -2.79 4.61 -17.74
CA THR A 98 -2.52 5.42 -16.52
C THR A 98 -1.95 4.57 -15.40
N ALA A 99 -2.44 3.34 -15.20
CA ALA A 99 -1.90 2.43 -14.21
C ALA A 99 -0.46 2.01 -14.53
N MET A 100 -0.14 1.75 -15.80
CA MET A 100 1.23 1.45 -16.26
C MET A 100 2.16 2.65 -16.05
N LEU A 101 1.74 3.85 -16.42
CA LEU A 101 2.55 5.07 -16.23
C LEU A 101 2.80 5.34 -14.74
N ALA A 102 1.79 5.13 -13.89
CA ALA A 102 1.95 5.24 -12.45
C ALA A 102 2.95 4.21 -11.90
N ALA A 103 2.89 2.95 -12.35
CA ALA A 103 3.86 1.93 -11.95
C ALA A 103 5.30 2.29 -12.35
N VAL A 104 5.49 2.79 -13.57
CA VAL A 104 6.82 3.25 -14.04
C VAL A 104 7.31 4.44 -13.21
N ALA A 105 6.46 5.43 -12.94
CA ALA A 105 6.80 6.59 -12.13
C ALA A 105 7.21 6.18 -10.69
N THR A 106 6.47 5.24 -10.09
CA THR A 106 6.80 4.70 -8.76
C THR A 106 8.14 3.97 -8.78
N ALA A 107 8.38 3.09 -9.75
CA ALA A 107 9.66 2.39 -9.87
C ALA A 107 10.85 3.36 -10.02
N MET A 108 10.66 4.46 -10.76
CA MET A 108 11.68 5.51 -10.86
C MET A 108 11.90 6.23 -9.51
N ALA A 109 10.83 6.51 -8.77
CA ALA A 109 10.91 7.12 -7.44
C ALA A 109 11.64 6.21 -6.44
N GLU A 110 11.39 4.90 -6.48
CA GLU A 110 12.07 3.90 -5.63
C GLU A 110 13.58 3.83 -5.91
N ILE A 111 13.96 3.80 -7.20
CA ILE A 111 15.38 3.83 -7.60
C ILE A 111 16.04 5.12 -7.13
N LEU A 112 15.36 6.25 -7.29
CA LEU A 112 15.87 7.55 -6.86
C LEU A 112 16.00 7.62 -5.33
N GLY A 113 15.03 7.13 -4.58
CA GLY A 113 15.06 7.06 -3.12
C GLY A 113 16.25 6.24 -2.61
N GLY A 114 16.49 5.07 -3.21
CA GLY A 114 17.67 4.27 -2.91
C GLY A 114 18.99 4.97 -3.24
N ALA A 115 19.04 5.69 -4.36
CA ALA A 115 20.23 6.47 -4.75
C ALA A 115 20.49 7.64 -3.80
N ILE A 116 19.44 8.33 -3.33
CA ILE A 116 19.54 9.39 -2.33
C ILE A 116 20.08 8.81 -1.01
N ALA A 117 19.58 7.67 -0.56
CA ALA A 117 20.09 6.99 0.63
C ALA A 117 21.58 6.65 0.51
N LEU A 118 22.02 6.13 -0.65
CA LEU A 118 23.45 5.88 -0.92
C LEU A 118 24.28 7.17 -0.92
N GLN A 119 23.74 8.27 -1.43
CA GLN A 119 24.41 9.55 -1.36
C GLN A 119 24.56 10.06 0.07
N MET A 120 23.51 9.96 0.87
CA MET A 120 23.52 10.42 2.27
C MET A 120 24.46 9.60 3.16
N LEU A 121 24.50 8.28 2.97
CA LEU A 121 25.29 7.37 3.81
C LEU A 121 26.72 7.21 3.35
N PHE A 122 26.95 7.16 2.04
CA PHE A 122 28.26 6.81 1.47
C PHE A 122 28.84 7.88 0.54
N HIS A 123 28.17 9.03 0.39
CA HIS A 123 28.55 10.11 -0.53
C HIS A 123 28.66 9.69 -1.99
N ILE A 124 27.96 8.63 -2.40
CA ILE A 124 27.93 8.15 -3.77
C ILE A 124 27.06 9.11 -4.60
N PRO A 125 27.54 9.64 -5.74
CA PRO A 125 26.75 10.51 -6.60
C PRO A 125 25.44 9.84 -7.03
N ILE A 126 24.30 10.58 -7.04
CA ILE A 126 22.96 10.06 -7.35
C ILE A 126 22.95 9.25 -8.64
N ARG A 127 23.66 9.72 -9.69
CA ARG A 127 23.71 9.01 -10.98
C ARG A 127 24.30 7.59 -10.86
N LEU A 128 25.40 7.45 -10.13
CA LEU A 128 26.01 6.15 -9.88
C LEU A 128 25.14 5.31 -8.93
N GLY A 129 24.59 5.93 -7.90
CA GLY A 129 23.67 5.28 -6.97
C GLY A 129 22.45 4.71 -7.69
N SER A 130 21.83 5.47 -8.60
CA SER A 130 20.68 4.98 -9.39
C SER A 130 21.02 3.77 -10.26
N ILE A 131 22.21 3.77 -10.88
CA ILE A 131 22.68 2.61 -11.68
C ILE A 131 22.90 1.40 -10.77
N LEU A 132 23.53 1.58 -9.61
CA LEU A 132 23.76 0.49 -8.65
C LEU A 132 22.46 -0.13 -8.17
N ILE A 133 21.50 0.72 -7.77
CA ILE A 133 20.16 0.25 -7.32
C ILE A 133 19.43 -0.47 -8.45
N LEU A 134 19.43 0.07 -9.67
CA LEU A 134 18.81 -0.58 -10.82
C LEU A 134 19.40 -1.96 -11.09
N VAL A 135 20.74 -2.08 -11.11
CA VAL A 135 21.42 -3.37 -11.32
C VAL A 135 21.08 -4.36 -10.20
N LEU A 136 21.05 -3.89 -8.94
CA LEU A 136 20.68 -4.71 -7.80
C LEU A 136 19.24 -5.24 -7.91
N VAL A 137 18.29 -4.37 -8.26
CA VAL A 137 16.87 -4.73 -8.44
C VAL A 137 16.72 -5.76 -9.57
N LEU A 138 17.36 -5.52 -10.72
CA LEU A 138 17.34 -6.47 -11.83
C LEU A 138 17.97 -7.81 -11.46
N PHE A 139 19.08 -7.81 -10.74
CA PHE A 139 19.71 -9.04 -10.24
C PHE A 139 18.76 -9.85 -9.36
N PHE A 140 18.09 -9.21 -8.41
CA PHE A 140 17.12 -9.90 -7.57
C PHE A 140 15.87 -10.35 -8.34
N ALA A 141 15.38 -9.57 -9.31
CA ALA A 141 14.26 -9.94 -10.16
C ALA A 141 14.53 -11.22 -10.97
N PHE A 142 15.76 -11.39 -11.48
CA PHE A 142 16.13 -12.58 -12.27
C PHE A 142 16.54 -13.81 -11.43
N THR A 143 16.86 -13.65 -10.14
CA THR A 143 17.39 -14.75 -9.31
C THR A 143 16.32 -15.65 -8.66
N ASN A 144 15.02 -15.41 -8.89
CA ASN A 144 13.91 -16.21 -8.28
C ASN A 144 14.04 -16.44 -6.76
N ALA A 145 14.70 -15.54 -6.05
CA ALA A 145 14.99 -15.64 -4.62
C ALA A 145 13.83 -15.16 -3.72
N TYR A 146 12.58 -15.24 -4.20
CA TYR A 146 11.37 -14.67 -3.57
C TYR A 146 11.31 -14.89 -2.05
N LYS A 147 11.49 -16.11 -1.58
CA LYS A 147 11.42 -16.42 -0.12
C LYS A 147 12.51 -15.74 0.72
N ARG A 148 13.68 -15.45 0.14
CA ARG A 148 14.74 -14.74 0.87
C ARG A 148 14.47 -13.25 0.89
N ILE A 149 14.00 -12.73 -0.24
CA ILE A 149 13.60 -11.32 -0.38
C ILE A 149 12.45 -11.01 0.57
N GLU A 150 11.42 -11.85 0.67
CA GLU A 150 10.30 -11.70 1.59
C GLU A 150 10.75 -11.54 3.05
N LYS A 151 11.69 -12.37 3.51
CA LYS A 151 12.25 -12.25 4.87
C LYS A 151 13.01 -10.95 5.08
N LEU A 152 13.78 -10.51 4.09
CA LEU A 152 14.50 -9.23 4.15
C LEU A 152 13.52 -8.05 4.18
N ILE A 153 12.46 -8.09 3.37
CA ILE A 153 11.41 -7.08 3.37
C ILE A 153 10.77 -6.97 4.75
N ILE A 154 10.36 -8.08 5.36
CA ILE A 154 9.77 -8.10 6.70
C ILE A 154 10.72 -7.48 7.73
N LEU A 155 12.01 -7.83 7.66
CA LEU A 155 13.02 -7.26 8.55
C LEU A 155 13.14 -5.74 8.41
N PHE A 156 13.27 -5.24 7.17
CA PHE A 156 13.42 -3.80 6.91
C PHE A 156 12.15 -3.03 7.24
N VAL A 157 10.98 -3.53 6.90
CA VAL A 157 9.69 -2.92 7.26
C VAL A 157 9.53 -2.82 8.78
N SER A 158 9.91 -3.87 9.50
CA SER A 158 9.90 -3.85 10.97
C SER A 158 10.87 -2.79 11.52
N LEU A 159 12.07 -2.70 10.95
CA LEU A 159 13.06 -1.69 11.36
C LEU A 159 12.54 -0.26 11.11
N ILE A 160 11.94 -0.01 9.95
CA ILE A 160 11.32 1.28 9.61
C ILE A 160 10.18 1.60 10.58
N GLY A 161 9.31 0.63 10.89
CA GLY A 161 8.24 0.82 11.85
C GLY A 161 8.76 1.20 13.25
N PHE A 162 9.81 0.54 13.73
CA PHE A 162 10.46 0.91 15.00
C PHE A 162 11.10 2.30 14.93
N SER A 163 11.72 2.68 13.80
CA SER A 163 12.30 4.01 13.62
C SER A 163 11.23 5.10 13.70
N PHE A 164 10.07 4.91 13.08
CA PHE A 164 8.95 5.86 13.20
C PHE A 164 8.41 5.98 14.63
N LEU A 165 8.27 4.87 15.35
CA LEU A 165 7.85 4.92 16.74
C LEU A 165 8.87 5.68 17.61
N PHE A 166 10.15 5.50 17.35
CA PHE A 166 11.21 6.24 18.02
C PHE A 166 11.15 7.74 17.69
N GLU A 167 11.01 8.11 16.41
CA GLU A 167 10.87 9.50 15.95
C GLU A 167 9.69 10.21 16.60
N VAL A 168 8.51 9.55 16.62
CA VAL A 168 7.32 10.10 17.31
C VAL A 168 7.57 10.29 18.80
N GLY A 169 8.36 9.41 19.42
CA GLY A 169 8.70 9.50 20.86
C GLY A 169 9.62 10.68 21.22
N ILE A 170 10.49 11.10 20.29
CA ILE A 170 11.43 12.23 20.50
C ILE A 170 10.91 13.54 19.92
N ALA A 171 9.94 13.51 19.00
CA ALA A 171 9.39 14.69 18.37
C ALA A 171 8.60 15.54 19.39
N LYS A 172 8.83 16.84 19.38
CA LYS A 172 8.02 17.79 20.18
C LYS A 172 6.74 18.10 19.42
N ILE A 173 5.71 17.26 19.61
CA ILE A 173 4.44 17.39 18.92
C ILE A 173 3.53 18.35 19.70
N ASP A 174 3.02 19.37 19.01
CA ASP A 174 1.90 20.17 19.52
C ASP A 174 0.59 19.43 19.24
N TRP A 175 0.15 18.62 20.21
CA TRP A 175 -1.06 17.82 20.10
C TRP A 175 -2.33 18.66 19.92
N GLY A 176 -2.35 19.90 20.47
CA GLY A 176 -3.49 20.81 20.28
C GLY A 176 -3.62 21.23 18.82
N ALA A 177 -2.54 21.71 18.23
CA ALA A 177 -2.52 22.08 16.82
C ALA A 177 -2.75 20.86 15.90
N ALA A 178 -2.19 19.71 16.25
CA ALA A 178 -2.35 18.47 15.47
C ALA A 178 -3.83 18.03 15.43
N VAL A 179 -4.55 18.02 16.54
CA VAL A 179 -5.98 17.66 16.59
C VAL A 179 -6.82 18.64 15.78
N VAL A 180 -6.55 19.95 15.87
CA VAL A 180 -7.26 20.97 15.11
C VAL A 180 -7.03 20.75 13.59
N GLY A 181 -5.79 20.54 13.15
CA GLY A 181 -5.46 20.30 11.75
C GLY A 181 -6.01 18.96 11.23
N TRP A 182 -6.21 18.00 12.12
CA TRP A 182 -6.80 16.70 11.76
C TRP A 182 -8.32 16.80 11.54
N VAL A 183 -9.02 17.53 12.41
CA VAL A 183 -10.50 17.60 12.39
C VAL A 183 -11.01 18.69 11.45
N LYS A 184 -10.25 19.78 11.27
CA LYS A 184 -10.66 20.94 10.45
C LYS A 184 -9.96 20.91 9.09
N PRO A 185 -10.63 20.44 8.00
CA PRO A 185 -10.08 20.53 6.66
C PRO A 185 -9.75 21.98 6.28
N SER A 186 -8.53 22.20 5.82
CA SER A 186 -8.08 23.49 5.32
C SER A 186 -7.36 23.34 3.99
N PHE A 187 -7.38 24.40 3.18
CA PHE A 187 -6.71 24.45 1.87
C PHE A 187 -5.82 25.70 1.82
N PRO A 188 -4.67 25.69 2.48
CA PRO A 188 -3.75 26.81 2.46
C PRO A 188 -3.34 27.17 1.04
N SER A 189 -3.02 28.46 0.80
CA SER A 189 -2.55 28.88 -0.51
C SER A 189 -1.29 28.10 -0.91
N GLY A 190 -1.29 27.52 -2.12
CA GLY A 190 -0.18 26.73 -2.63
C GLY A 190 -0.14 25.28 -2.14
N SER A 191 -1.09 24.82 -1.31
CA SER A 191 -1.12 23.43 -0.80
C SER A 191 -1.58 22.39 -1.84
N MET A 192 -2.29 22.80 -2.90
CA MET A 192 -2.92 21.88 -3.85
C MET A 192 -1.95 20.87 -4.49
N PRO A 193 -0.73 21.22 -4.94
CA PRO A 193 0.22 20.24 -5.45
C PRO A 193 0.62 19.19 -4.41
N VAL A 194 0.79 19.61 -3.14
CA VAL A 194 1.15 18.71 -2.04
C VAL A 194 -0.01 17.79 -1.68
N ILE A 195 -1.24 18.31 -1.63
CA ILE A 195 -2.47 17.53 -1.43
C ILE A 195 -2.60 16.44 -2.50
N LEU A 196 -2.43 16.81 -3.78
CA LEU A 196 -2.50 15.85 -4.88
C LEU A 196 -1.36 14.83 -4.82
N SER A 197 -0.17 15.25 -4.37
CA SER A 197 0.98 14.35 -4.16
C SER A 197 0.71 13.33 -3.06
N VAL A 198 0.17 13.77 -1.90
CA VAL A 198 -0.20 12.86 -0.79
C VAL A 198 -1.29 11.89 -1.22
N LEU A 199 -2.34 12.37 -1.90
CA LEU A 199 -3.40 11.50 -2.43
C LEU A 199 -2.85 10.47 -3.41
N GLY A 200 -2.03 10.89 -4.37
CA GLY A 200 -1.47 10.03 -5.39
C GLY A 200 -0.48 9.00 -4.83
N ALA A 201 0.27 9.38 -3.80
CA ALA A 201 1.22 8.51 -3.13
C ALA A 201 0.52 7.44 -2.25
N VAL A 202 -0.64 7.75 -1.66
CA VAL A 202 -1.42 6.79 -0.86
C VAL A 202 -2.33 5.95 -1.74
N VAL A 203 -3.08 6.56 -2.67
CA VAL A 203 -4.02 5.86 -3.56
C VAL A 203 -3.32 5.50 -4.87
N MET A 204 -2.46 4.49 -4.83
CA MET A 204 -1.68 4.05 -6.00
C MET A 204 -2.52 3.14 -6.92
N PRO A 205 -2.82 3.55 -8.16
CA PRO A 205 -3.62 2.72 -9.08
C PRO A 205 -3.02 1.34 -9.31
N HIS A 206 -1.72 1.25 -9.54
CA HIS A 206 -1.05 -0.03 -9.79
C HIS A 206 -1.12 -1.00 -8.61
N ASN A 207 -1.13 -0.49 -7.36
CA ASN A 207 -1.31 -1.32 -6.17
C ASN A 207 -2.75 -1.87 -6.05
N LEU A 208 -3.76 -1.13 -6.53
CA LEU A 208 -5.13 -1.63 -6.61
C LEU A 208 -5.23 -2.81 -7.61
N PHE A 209 -4.58 -2.68 -8.76
CA PHE A 209 -4.49 -3.77 -9.73
C PHE A 209 -3.77 -4.98 -9.16
N LEU A 210 -2.60 -4.77 -8.53
CA LEU A 210 -1.82 -5.82 -7.88
C LEU A 210 -2.64 -6.55 -6.80
N HIS A 211 -3.34 -5.79 -5.94
CA HIS A 211 -4.19 -6.36 -4.89
C HIS A 211 -5.27 -7.28 -5.47
N SER A 212 -5.99 -6.81 -6.50
CA SER A 212 -7.03 -7.60 -7.16
C SER A 212 -6.48 -8.89 -7.78
N GLU A 213 -5.26 -8.87 -8.33
CA GLU A 213 -4.60 -10.04 -8.91
C GLU A 213 -4.15 -11.03 -7.84
N ILE A 214 -3.58 -10.55 -6.72
CA ILE A 214 -3.22 -11.38 -5.57
C ILE A 214 -4.47 -12.07 -5.00
N ILE A 215 -5.58 -11.36 -4.89
CA ILE A 215 -6.86 -11.93 -4.45
C ILE A 215 -7.31 -13.02 -5.43
N GLN A 216 -7.31 -12.74 -6.74
CA GLN A 216 -7.70 -13.71 -7.77
C GLN A 216 -6.82 -14.97 -7.74
N SER A 217 -5.51 -14.83 -7.54
CA SER A 217 -4.55 -15.95 -7.54
C SER A 217 -4.80 -16.98 -6.43
N ARG A 218 -5.62 -16.65 -5.43
CA ARG A 218 -5.96 -17.54 -4.31
C ARG A 218 -7.04 -18.59 -4.64
N GLN A 219 -7.59 -18.59 -5.85
CA GLN A 219 -8.59 -19.56 -6.32
C GLN A 219 -9.79 -19.67 -5.36
N TRP A 220 -10.51 -18.56 -5.18
CA TRP A 220 -11.68 -18.50 -4.33
C TRP A 220 -12.79 -19.42 -4.82
N ASN A 221 -13.54 -20.03 -3.88
CA ASN A 221 -14.74 -20.78 -4.21
C ASN A 221 -15.86 -19.82 -4.62
N LEU A 222 -16.28 -19.90 -5.89
CA LEU A 222 -17.31 -19.04 -6.49
C LEU A 222 -18.69 -19.72 -6.52
N GLU A 223 -18.80 -20.97 -6.08
CA GLU A 223 -20.03 -21.75 -6.18
C GLU A 223 -20.92 -21.61 -4.92
N ASP A 224 -20.31 -21.45 -3.75
CA ASP A 224 -21.00 -21.35 -2.47
C ASP A 224 -21.07 -19.92 -1.97
N SER A 225 -22.26 -19.31 -2.00
CA SER A 225 -22.48 -17.93 -1.57
C SER A 225 -22.19 -17.70 -0.07
N SER A 226 -22.33 -18.74 0.76
CA SER A 226 -22.00 -18.64 2.21
C SER A 226 -20.50 -18.55 2.43
N VAL A 227 -19.72 -19.24 1.62
CA VAL A 227 -18.26 -19.19 1.62
C VAL A 227 -17.77 -17.83 1.11
N ILE A 228 -18.37 -17.32 0.02
CA ILE A 228 -18.07 -15.97 -0.51
C ILE A 228 -18.29 -14.90 0.56
N GLU A 229 -19.43 -14.92 1.25
CA GLU A 229 -19.73 -13.94 2.30
C GLU A 229 -18.73 -14.02 3.46
N GLN A 230 -18.30 -15.21 3.85
CA GLN A 230 -17.29 -15.40 4.86
C GLN A 230 -15.92 -14.89 4.41
N GLN A 231 -15.55 -15.13 3.15
CA GLN A 231 -14.30 -14.66 2.56
C GLN A 231 -14.25 -13.13 2.53
N LEU A 232 -15.33 -12.46 2.11
CA LEU A 232 -15.46 -11.01 2.10
C LEU A 232 -15.30 -10.40 3.50
N LYS A 233 -15.88 -11.04 4.53
CA LYS A 233 -15.72 -10.59 5.93
C LYS A 233 -14.28 -10.70 6.44
N TYR A 234 -13.56 -11.74 6.03
CA TYR A 234 -12.16 -11.91 6.43
C TYR A 234 -11.24 -10.96 5.66
N GLU A 235 -11.48 -10.78 4.37
CA GLU A 235 -10.75 -9.85 3.53
C GLU A 235 -10.90 -8.41 4.03
N PHE A 236 -12.13 -7.97 4.34
CA PHE A 236 -12.34 -6.64 4.91
C PHE A 236 -11.54 -6.40 6.19
N LYS A 237 -11.43 -7.41 7.05
CA LYS A 237 -10.58 -7.32 8.25
C LYS A 237 -9.10 -7.29 7.90
N ASP A 238 -8.65 -8.08 6.92
CA ASP A 238 -7.26 -8.06 6.45
C ASP A 238 -6.90 -6.67 5.91
N THR A 239 -7.71 -6.10 5.04
CA THR A 239 -7.53 -4.76 4.50
C THR A 239 -7.54 -3.68 5.59
N LEU A 240 -8.50 -3.73 6.51
CA LEU A 240 -8.60 -2.75 7.60
C LEU A 240 -7.42 -2.78 8.58
N PHE A 241 -6.86 -3.97 8.85
CA PHE A 241 -5.72 -4.10 9.76
C PHE A 241 -4.37 -3.91 9.06
N SER A 242 -4.32 -4.02 7.75
CA SER A 242 -3.10 -3.90 6.97
C SER A 242 -2.82 -2.47 6.53
N MET A 243 -3.87 -1.63 6.41
CA MET A 243 -3.82 -0.23 5.99
C MET A 243 -3.96 0.73 7.17
#